data_59521ff6befb128930bf6c003b65d2b5
#
_entry.id   59521ff6befb128930bf6c003b65d2b5
#
_cell.length_a   1.000
_cell.length_b   1.000
_cell.length_c   1.000
_cell.angle_alpha   90.00
_cell.angle_beta   90.00
_cell.angle_gamma   90.00
#
_symmetry.space_group_name_H-M   'P 1'
#
loop_
_entity.id
_entity.type
_entity.pdbx_description
1 polymer ?
#
loop_
_entity_poly.entity_id
_entity_poly.type
_entity_poly.pdbx_seq_one_letter_code
_entity_poly.pdbx_strand_id
1 'polypeptide(L)'
;MKATIISKRWTGVTISLLVALAFGFWSLSLGQDKNWDLLNYHLYNPYAFLNDRIEFDLAPAGVQSFFSPMLDIIYFTAISHFSPRMVGFLLGLLQGLNFFLIYKIATRVLKDRGQSNFYSLLLALAGVLTVGFLAEVGTVMHDSLVALFPLLSLWMILSSIDALDSNNQRPVWPLVTGAGVVAGVGIGLKLVSAIYVLPLCLSFLILPAPVLKRFKLAFVFGLAVLAGLLLTGGYWLFEVWRLFGNPLFPQFNSYFQGELAPLNDSRDLRFLPRTLYDKIFYPLIFTLDPQRVTELRYQQYSWLIAYTTILGLFLYKVVYSLKKGVTQRPWSPEIIYLLTFFCISYFLWLNIFGYYRYLSVIEFLIPLVLFVSITYIFRNRFAAPVTLVFLGLLTMTNMRGAPDWGHAEWADTVYRIETNGFEIDPEPAAIYLAGQPMAWIVPALDIETPFLQIVPNWGVSEVYWQRAKILTAGRDGKSFVIYESDDPVTWRRSTEALDKLGLSVDDKSCGHIGVFLGKARFEYRICELRNTEPN
;
A
#
# COMPACT_ATOMS: atom_id res chain seq x y z
N MET A 1 7.98 -35.79 24.54
CA MET A 1 7.03 -34.68 24.32
C MET A 1 7.69 -33.31 24.09
N LYS A 2 8.63 -32.83 24.94
CA LYS A 2 9.34 -31.55 24.71
C LYS A 2 10.15 -31.52 23.40
N ALA A 3 10.92 -32.56 23.09
CA ALA A 3 11.72 -32.66 21.87
C ALA A 3 10.88 -32.62 20.58
N THR A 4 9.70 -33.27 20.58
CA THR A 4 8.78 -33.30 19.43
C THR A 4 8.12 -31.91 19.19
N ILE A 5 7.88 -31.16 20.27
CA ILE A 5 7.32 -29.79 20.18
C ILE A 5 8.39 -28.82 19.67
N ILE A 6 9.62 -28.94 20.13
CA ILE A 6 10.76 -28.14 19.67
C ILE A 6 10.99 -28.38 18.16
N SER A 7 11.06 -29.66 17.73
CA SER A 7 11.23 -30.06 16.33
C SER A 7 10.13 -29.42 15.43
N LYS A 8 8.85 -29.53 15.80
CA LYS A 8 7.73 -28.93 15.04
C LYS A 8 7.75 -27.40 14.95
N ARG A 9 8.27 -26.74 15.99
CA ARG A 9 8.39 -25.26 16.00
C ARG A 9 9.48 -24.77 15.04
N TRP A 10 10.61 -25.43 14.99
CA TRP A 10 11.72 -25.13 14.09
C TRP A 10 11.33 -25.38 12.61
N THR A 11 10.58 -26.45 12.34
CA THR A 11 10.09 -26.74 10.98
C THR A 11 9.30 -25.58 10.37
N GLY A 12 8.35 -24.98 11.12
CA GLY A 12 7.56 -23.86 10.62
C GLY A 12 8.39 -22.61 10.34
N VAL A 13 9.37 -22.29 11.19
CA VAL A 13 10.28 -21.14 10.99
C VAL A 13 11.17 -21.39 9.77
N THR A 14 11.76 -22.58 9.64
CA THR A 14 12.62 -22.94 8.50
C THR A 14 11.87 -22.84 7.18
N ILE A 15 10.65 -23.38 7.09
CA ILE A 15 9.82 -23.28 5.88
C ILE A 15 9.53 -21.81 5.57
N SER A 16 9.21 -20.99 6.58
CA SER A 16 8.95 -19.57 6.36
C SER A 16 10.15 -18.81 5.81
N LEU A 17 11.35 -19.11 6.29
CA LEU A 17 12.59 -18.55 5.75
C LEU A 17 12.85 -19.00 4.31
N LEU A 18 12.61 -20.28 4.00
CA LEU A 18 12.76 -20.82 2.64
C LEU A 18 11.76 -20.15 1.67
N VAL A 19 10.52 -19.91 2.10
CA VAL A 19 9.52 -19.20 1.29
C VAL A 19 9.93 -17.75 1.09
N ALA A 20 10.39 -17.05 2.13
CA ALA A 20 10.89 -15.68 1.99
C ALA A 20 12.07 -15.59 1.03
N LEU A 21 13.04 -16.51 1.11
CA LEU A 21 14.15 -16.63 0.16
C LEU A 21 13.65 -16.88 -1.27
N ALA A 22 12.67 -17.77 -1.45
CA ALA A 22 12.08 -18.05 -2.76
C ALA A 22 11.46 -16.78 -3.39
N PHE A 23 10.77 -15.94 -2.60
CA PHE A 23 10.26 -14.65 -3.09
C PHE A 23 11.37 -13.65 -3.39
N GLY A 24 12.48 -13.64 -2.64
CA GLY A 24 13.67 -12.87 -2.98
C GLY A 24 14.24 -13.26 -4.34
N PHE A 25 14.41 -14.57 -4.61
CA PHE A 25 14.86 -15.05 -5.93
C PHE A 25 13.82 -14.82 -7.03
N TRP A 26 12.53 -14.91 -6.71
CA TRP A 26 11.48 -14.61 -7.68
C TRP A 26 11.53 -13.13 -8.09
N SER A 27 11.67 -12.21 -7.15
CA SER A 27 11.88 -10.78 -7.44
C SER A 27 13.06 -10.55 -8.40
N LEU A 28 14.19 -11.26 -8.19
CA LEU A 28 15.30 -11.18 -9.13
C LEU A 28 14.93 -11.64 -10.55
N SER A 29 14.07 -12.64 -10.69
CA SER A 29 13.66 -13.17 -11.99
C SER A 29 12.67 -12.26 -12.73
N LEU A 30 11.93 -11.40 -12.01
CA LEU A 30 10.99 -10.44 -12.59
C LEU A 30 11.72 -9.24 -13.20
N GLY A 31 12.80 -8.79 -12.58
CA GLY A 31 13.54 -7.61 -13.03
C GLY A 31 13.46 -6.44 -12.05
N GLN A 32 13.99 -5.31 -12.47
CA GLN A 32 13.99 -4.07 -11.71
C GLN A 32 12.60 -3.39 -11.78
N ASP A 33 12.08 -3.00 -10.63
CA ASP A 33 10.83 -2.28 -10.54
C ASP A 33 10.83 -1.00 -11.38
N LYS A 34 9.75 -0.80 -12.15
CA LYS A 34 9.49 0.42 -12.94
C LYS A 34 8.03 0.86 -12.85
N ASN A 35 7.37 0.54 -11.74
CA ASN A 35 5.97 0.91 -11.56
C ASN A 35 5.77 2.43 -11.55
N TRP A 36 4.54 2.86 -11.81
CA TRP A 36 4.17 4.27 -11.90
C TRP A 36 4.46 5.05 -10.60
N ASP A 37 4.21 4.44 -9.44
CA ASP A 37 4.43 5.08 -8.13
C ASP A 37 5.92 5.34 -7.88
N LEU A 38 6.80 4.41 -8.31
CA LEU A 38 8.26 4.58 -8.23
C LEU A 38 8.71 5.78 -9.06
N LEU A 39 8.24 5.88 -10.31
CA LEU A 39 8.55 6.99 -11.22
C LEU A 39 7.94 8.31 -10.76
N ASN A 40 6.86 8.27 -9.99
CA ASN A 40 6.18 9.48 -9.57
C ASN A 40 6.73 10.02 -8.24
N TYR A 41 6.79 9.21 -7.15
CA TYR A 41 7.11 9.76 -5.83
C TYR A 41 8.06 8.94 -4.96
N HIS A 42 8.19 7.62 -5.13
CA HIS A 42 9.06 6.82 -4.25
C HIS A 42 10.56 7.11 -4.40
N LEU A 43 10.99 7.69 -5.53
CA LEU A 43 12.35 8.21 -5.70
C LEU A 43 12.46 9.68 -5.31
N TYR A 44 11.45 10.49 -5.65
CA TYR A 44 11.47 11.93 -5.40
C TYR A 44 11.29 12.28 -3.92
N ASN A 45 10.28 11.73 -3.23
CA ASN A 45 9.97 12.15 -1.86
C ASN A 45 11.13 11.96 -0.86
N PRO A 46 11.82 10.80 -0.83
CA PRO A 46 12.99 10.64 0.04
C PRO A 46 14.16 11.55 -0.37
N TYR A 47 14.40 11.78 -1.67
CA TYR A 47 15.38 12.72 -2.16
C TYR A 47 15.05 14.14 -1.69
N ALA A 48 13.80 14.58 -1.87
CA ALA A 48 13.36 15.90 -1.45
C ALA A 48 13.47 16.11 0.07
N PHE A 49 13.16 15.08 0.86
CA PHE A 49 13.29 15.12 2.31
C PHE A 49 14.76 15.22 2.76
N LEU A 50 15.65 14.42 2.17
CA LEU A 50 17.06 14.37 2.55
C LEU A 50 17.88 15.59 2.08
N ASN A 51 17.37 16.33 1.10
CA ASN A 51 18.03 17.50 0.51
C ASN A 51 17.24 18.81 0.73
N ASP A 52 16.37 18.87 1.74
CA ASP A 52 15.59 20.06 2.15
C ASP A 52 14.79 20.71 1.00
N ARG A 53 14.29 19.89 0.04
CA ARG A 53 13.62 20.39 -1.17
C ARG A 53 12.09 20.57 -1.04
N ILE A 54 11.49 20.24 0.10
CA ILE A 54 10.02 20.27 0.28
C ILE A 54 9.45 21.67 0.09
N GLU A 55 10.16 22.72 0.50
CA GLU A 55 9.79 24.12 0.28
C GLU A 55 10.46 24.71 -0.97
N PHE A 56 11.54 24.10 -1.45
CA PHE A 56 12.31 24.55 -2.59
C PHE A 56 11.67 24.17 -3.93
N ASP A 57 11.04 23.01 -4.01
CA ASP A 57 10.29 22.54 -5.18
C ASP A 57 8.78 22.83 -5.02
N LEU A 58 8.03 22.78 -6.11
CA LEU A 58 6.57 22.88 -6.08
C LEU A 58 5.91 21.61 -6.62
N ALA A 59 5.61 20.70 -5.72
CA ALA A 59 4.84 19.48 -5.97
C ALA A 59 5.26 18.68 -7.23
N PRO A 60 6.55 18.33 -7.47
CA PRO A 60 6.99 17.60 -8.66
C PRO A 60 6.21 16.30 -8.91
N ALA A 61 5.84 15.57 -7.85
CA ALA A 61 5.01 14.36 -7.92
C ALA A 61 3.49 14.65 -7.80
N GLY A 62 3.05 15.90 -7.98
CA GLY A 62 1.67 16.30 -7.77
C GLY A 62 1.23 16.08 -6.33
N VAL A 63 0.00 15.56 -6.14
CA VAL A 63 -0.55 15.25 -4.80
C VAL A 63 0.34 14.31 -3.97
N GLN A 64 1.04 13.41 -4.62
CA GLN A 64 1.89 12.42 -3.96
C GLN A 64 3.20 13.02 -3.40
N SER A 65 3.61 14.25 -3.80
CA SER A 65 4.74 14.95 -3.20
C SER A 65 4.61 15.14 -1.68
N PHE A 66 3.38 15.09 -1.17
CA PHE A 66 3.08 15.28 0.25
C PHE A 66 2.88 13.97 1.02
N PHE A 67 3.12 12.82 0.39
CA PHE A 67 3.07 11.52 1.07
C PHE A 67 4.32 11.33 1.93
N SER A 68 4.16 10.61 3.06
CA SER A 68 5.27 10.36 3.99
C SER A 68 6.44 9.66 3.29
N PRO A 69 7.66 10.22 3.33
CA PRO A 69 8.84 9.60 2.74
C PRO A 69 9.49 8.55 3.64
N MET A 70 9.00 8.35 4.87
CA MET A 70 9.70 7.59 5.92
C MET A 70 10.05 6.15 5.51
N LEU A 71 9.16 5.48 4.78
CA LEU A 71 9.43 4.13 4.28
C LEU A 71 10.37 4.17 3.06
N ASP A 72 10.20 5.18 2.21
CA ASP A 72 10.96 5.35 0.98
C ASP A 72 12.42 5.74 1.24
N ILE A 73 12.73 6.43 2.36
CA ILE A 73 14.10 6.74 2.77
C ILE A 73 14.94 5.46 2.89
N ILE A 74 14.36 4.38 3.43
CA ILE A 74 15.05 3.10 3.56
C ILE A 74 15.40 2.53 2.17
N TYR A 75 14.43 2.56 1.25
CA TYR A 75 14.63 2.12 -0.12
C TYR A 75 15.65 3.00 -0.86
N PHE A 76 15.49 4.32 -0.80
CA PHE A 76 16.37 5.29 -1.46
C PHE A 76 17.81 5.18 -0.96
N THR A 77 18.00 5.04 0.35
CA THR A 77 19.33 4.79 0.93
C THR A 77 19.91 3.44 0.47
N ALA A 78 19.06 2.40 0.40
CA ALA A 78 19.51 1.10 -0.05
C ALA A 78 20.00 1.12 -1.51
N ILE A 79 19.29 1.78 -2.43
CA ILE A 79 19.70 1.87 -3.85
C ILE A 79 20.95 2.74 -4.07
N SER A 80 21.26 3.63 -3.10
CA SER A 80 22.48 4.45 -3.15
C SER A 80 23.73 3.68 -2.70
N HIS A 81 23.57 2.58 -1.93
CA HIS A 81 24.70 1.85 -1.34
C HIS A 81 24.85 0.41 -1.85
N PHE A 82 23.78 -0.19 -2.37
CA PHE A 82 23.75 -1.58 -2.82
C PHE A 82 23.39 -1.67 -4.31
N SER A 83 23.79 -2.77 -4.94
CA SER A 83 23.39 -3.03 -6.32
C SER A 83 21.87 -3.15 -6.46
N PRO A 84 21.27 -2.73 -7.61
CA PRO A 84 19.83 -2.83 -7.85
C PRO A 84 19.28 -4.24 -7.64
N ARG A 85 20.05 -5.28 -8.06
CA ARG A 85 19.67 -6.69 -7.85
C ARG A 85 19.60 -7.07 -6.38
N MET A 86 20.55 -6.59 -5.56
CA MET A 86 20.53 -6.86 -4.11
C MET A 86 19.31 -6.22 -3.45
N VAL A 87 18.97 -4.99 -3.82
CA VAL A 87 17.79 -4.30 -3.30
C VAL A 87 16.51 -5.02 -3.73
N GLY A 88 16.39 -5.42 -5.01
CA GLY A 88 15.26 -6.19 -5.50
C GLY A 88 15.10 -7.54 -4.79
N PHE A 89 16.22 -8.26 -4.53
CA PHE A 89 16.19 -9.48 -3.72
C PHE A 89 15.67 -9.23 -2.31
N LEU A 90 16.15 -8.19 -1.63
CA LEU A 90 15.73 -7.83 -0.28
C LEU A 90 14.24 -7.43 -0.23
N LEU A 91 13.73 -6.71 -1.23
CA LEU A 91 12.31 -6.38 -1.33
C LEU A 91 11.46 -7.65 -1.39
N GLY A 92 11.75 -8.55 -2.32
CA GLY A 92 11.01 -9.81 -2.45
C GLY A 92 11.11 -10.68 -1.19
N LEU A 93 12.28 -10.73 -0.55
CA LEU A 93 12.50 -11.45 0.70
C LEU A 93 11.65 -10.91 1.84
N LEU A 94 11.62 -9.57 2.02
CA LEU A 94 10.82 -8.91 3.06
C LEU A 94 9.32 -9.11 2.81
N GLN A 95 8.86 -8.97 1.56
CA GLN A 95 7.48 -9.24 1.17
C GLN A 95 7.08 -10.69 1.46
N GLY A 96 7.99 -11.64 1.22
CA GLY A 96 7.79 -13.07 1.52
C GLY A 96 7.61 -13.40 3.01
N LEU A 97 7.99 -12.50 3.94
CA LEU A 97 7.76 -12.66 5.38
C LEU A 97 6.26 -12.68 5.75
N ASN A 98 5.38 -12.17 4.87
CA ASN A 98 3.93 -12.30 5.05
C ASN A 98 3.50 -13.76 5.24
N PHE A 99 4.15 -14.71 4.55
CA PHE A 99 3.90 -16.14 4.76
C PHE A 99 4.04 -16.55 6.23
N PHE A 100 5.10 -16.10 6.92
CA PHE A 100 5.30 -16.42 8.33
C PHE A 100 4.16 -15.93 9.21
N LEU A 101 3.69 -14.71 9.00
CA LEU A 101 2.62 -14.12 9.80
C LEU A 101 1.27 -14.81 9.52
N ILE A 102 0.95 -15.09 8.26
CA ILE A 102 -0.26 -15.84 7.89
C ILE A 102 -0.22 -17.23 8.52
N TYR A 103 0.92 -17.94 8.44
CA TYR A 103 1.12 -19.23 9.08
C TYR A 103 0.89 -19.16 10.60
N LYS A 104 1.43 -18.13 11.27
CA LYS A 104 1.26 -17.95 12.73
C LYS A 104 -0.19 -17.62 13.10
N ILE A 105 -0.87 -16.80 12.31
CA ILE A 105 -2.31 -16.52 12.47
C ILE A 105 -3.12 -17.81 12.30
N ALA A 106 -2.87 -18.55 11.23
CA ALA A 106 -3.58 -19.79 10.94
C ALA A 106 -3.36 -20.85 12.04
N THR A 107 -2.11 -21.03 12.52
CA THR A 107 -1.84 -21.96 13.65
C THR A 107 -2.59 -21.56 14.92
N ARG A 108 -2.78 -20.27 15.13
CA ARG A 108 -3.50 -19.77 16.29
C ARG A 108 -5.02 -20.01 16.18
N VAL A 109 -5.58 -19.71 15.01
CA VAL A 109 -7.01 -19.89 14.72
C VAL A 109 -7.40 -21.38 14.69
N LEU A 110 -6.49 -22.24 14.24
CA LEU A 110 -6.73 -23.69 14.12
C LEU A 110 -6.17 -24.51 15.28
N LYS A 111 -5.79 -23.89 16.41
CA LYS A 111 -5.09 -24.57 17.54
C LYS A 111 -5.79 -25.82 18.05
N ASP A 112 -7.13 -25.84 18.03
CA ASP A 112 -7.93 -26.96 18.55
C ASP A 112 -8.24 -28.03 17.50
N ARG A 113 -7.62 -27.95 16.31
CA ARG A 113 -7.79 -28.92 15.22
C ARG A 113 -6.59 -29.88 15.13
N GLY A 114 -6.87 -31.15 14.89
CA GLY A 114 -5.83 -32.11 14.47
C GLY A 114 -5.14 -31.64 13.20
N GLN A 115 -3.83 -31.87 13.07
CA GLN A 115 -3.00 -31.46 11.91
C GLN A 115 -2.98 -29.93 11.65
N SER A 116 -3.21 -29.12 12.67
CA SER A 116 -3.28 -27.65 12.55
C SER A 116 -2.06 -27.04 11.83
N ASN A 117 -0.85 -27.52 12.10
CA ASN A 117 0.38 -27.03 11.45
C ASN A 117 0.38 -27.30 9.94
N PHE A 118 -0.03 -28.48 9.49
CA PHE A 118 -0.10 -28.83 8.08
C PHE A 118 -1.11 -27.95 7.33
N TYR A 119 -2.33 -27.83 7.89
CA TYR A 119 -3.35 -26.93 7.30
C TYR A 119 -2.87 -25.48 7.27
N SER A 120 -2.24 -25.01 8.34
CA SER A 120 -1.73 -23.64 8.43
C SER A 120 -0.66 -23.33 7.41
N LEU A 121 0.25 -24.28 7.12
CA LEU A 121 1.26 -24.13 6.06
C LEU A 121 0.62 -23.99 4.68
N LEU A 122 -0.34 -24.86 4.34
CA LEU A 122 -1.02 -24.81 3.04
C LEU A 122 -1.86 -23.54 2.88
N LEU A 123 -2.54 -23.11 3.95
CA LEU A 123 -3.33 -21.89 3.95
C LEU A 123 -2.46 -20.63 3.83
N ALA A 124 -1.29 -20.63 4.49
CA ALA A 124 -0.34 -19.54 4.37
C ALA A 124 0.27 -19.46 2.96
N LEU A 125 0.56 -20.62 2.35
CA LEU A 125 1.04 -20.68 0.97
C LEU A 125 -0.02 -20.14 0.00
N ALA A 126 -1.28 -20.56 0.14
CA ALA A 126 -2.38 -20.03 -0.67
C ALA A 126 -2.59 -18.52 -0.43
N GLY A 127 -2.33 -18.02 0.79
CA GLY A 127 -2.40 -16.60 1.13
C GLY A 127 -1.37 -15.74 0.40
N VAL A 128 -0.11 -16.19 0.32
CA VAL A 128 0.93 -15.46 -0.41
C VAL A 128 0.96 -15.76 -1.92
N LEU A 129 0.03 -16.54 -2.44
CA LEU A 129 -0.15 -16.78 -3.87
C LEU A 129 -1.46 -16.15 -4.38
N THR A 130 -1.86 -15.03 -3.79
CA THR A 130 -3.01 -14.22 -4.23
C THR A 130 -2.61 -13.27 -5.34
N VAL A 131 -3.58 -12.82 -6.13
CA VAL A 131 -3.33 -12.00 -7.31
C VAL A 131 -2.68 -10.67 -6.95
N GLY A 132 -3.18 -9.98 -5.90
CA GLY A 132 -2.63 -8.70 -5.46
C GLY A 132 -1.18 -8.81 -5.02
N PHE A 133 -0.85 -9.83 -4.21
CA PHE A 133 0.51 -10.02 -3.75
C PHE A 133 1.47 -10.38 -4.89
N LEU A 134 1.07 -11.30 -5.78
CA LEU A 134 1.91 -11.72 -6.90
C LEU A 134 2.24 -10.55 -7.85
N ALA A 135 1.30 -9.62 -8.02
CA ALA A 135 1.51 -8.41 -8.82
C ALA A 135 2.51 -7.43 -8.20
N GLU A 136 2.68 -7.46 -6.87
CA GLU A 136 3.54 -6.53 -6.13
C GLU A 136 4.93 -7.07 -5.82
N VAL A 137 5.22 -8.36 -6.09
CA VAL A 137 6.52 -8.96 -5.77
C VAL A 137 7.66 -8.19 -6.44
N GLY A 138 8.61 -7.73 -5.64
CA GLY A 138 9.77 -6.97 -6.10
C GLY A 138 9.53 -5.50 -6.39
N THR A 139 8.31 -4.99 -6.16
CA THR A 139 7.97 -3.57 -6.36
C THR A 139 8.01 -2.77 -5.06
N VAL A 140 8.20 -1.47 -5.18
CA VAL A 140 8.17 -0.50 -4.06
C VAL A 140 6.78 0.08 -3.80
N MET A 141 5.71 -0.54 -4.30
CA MET A 141 4.34 -0.11 -3.95
C MET A 141 4.05 -0.19 -2.44
N HIS A 142 4.83 -1.00 -1.74
CA HIS A 142 4.84 -1.14 -0.28
C HIS A 142 3.56 -1.69 0.37
N ASP A 143 2.47 -1.95 -0.36
CA ASP A 143 1.22 -2.41 0.27
C ASP A 143 1.39 -3.78 0.92
N SER A 144 2.06 -4.71 0.25
CA SER A 144 2.41 -6.03 0.79
C SER A 144 3.49 -5.98 1.89
N LEU A 145 4.41 -5.01 1.84
CA LEU A 145 5.41 -4.81 2.88
C LEU A 145 4.79 -4.24 4.15
N VAL A 146 3.95 -3.21 4.00
CA VAL A 146 3.26 -2.58 5.14
C VAL A 146 2.21 -3.51 5.75
N ALA A 147 1.68 -4.49 5.00
CA ALA A 147 0.77 -5.52 5.51
C ALA A 147 1.37 -6.34 6.66
N LEU A 148 2.69 -6.43 6.78
CA LEU A 148 3.37 -7.08 7.90
C LEU A 148 2.94 -6.51 9.26
N PHE A 149 2.68 -5.21 9.36
CA PHE A 149 2.34 -4.56 10.63
C PHE A 149 0.94 -4.93 11.13
N PRO A 150 -0.16 -4.78 10.38
CA PRO A 150 -1.47 -5.22 10.82
C PRO A 150 -1.57 -6.75 10.97
N LEU A 151 -0.86 -7.56 10.15
CA LEU A 151 -0.81 -9.01 10.35
C LEU A 151 -0.08 -9.39 11.64
N LEU A 152 1.06 -8.77 11.95
CA LEU A 152 1.79 -8.98 13.20
C LEU A 152 0.92 -8.56 14.41
N SER A 153 0.26 -7.40 14.31
CA SER A 153 -0.68 -6.93 15.33
C SER A 153 -1.82 -7.93 15.54
N LEU A 154 -2.45 -8.41 14.46
CA LEU A 154 -3.49 -9.44 14.52
C LEU A 154 -3.00 -10.72 15.20
N TRP A 155 -1.81 -11.21 14.83
CA TRP A 155 -1.22 -12.39 15.47
C TRP A 155 -0.98 -12.18 16.97
N MET A 156 -0.45 -11.02 17.38
CA MET A 156 -0.23 -10.68 18.80
C MET A 156 -1.55 -10.66 19.58
N ILE A 157 -2.59 -10.03 19.02
CA ILE A 157 -3.91 -9.98 19.63
C ILE A 157 -4.52 -11.38 19.76
N LEU A 158 -4.53 -12.17 18.69
CA LEU A 158 -5.02 -13.55 18.75
C LEU A 158 -4.24 -14.39 19.76
N SER A 159 -2.95 -14.13 19.94
CA SER A 159 -2.10 -14.81 20.92
C SER A 159 -2.40 -14.36 22.36
N SER A 160 -2.99 -13.17 22.55
CA SER A 160 -3.39 -12.67 23.86
C SER A 160 -4.76 -13.20 24.33
N ILE A 161 -5.58 -13.76 23.43
CA ILE A 161 -6.95 -14.19 23.74
C ILE A 161 -6.98 -15.24 24.87
N ASP A 162 -6.04 -16.19 24.91
CA ASP A 162 -5.97 -17.17 26.01
C ASP A 162 -5.73 -16.51 27.38
N ALA A 163 -5.08 -15.35 27.41
CA ALA A 163 -4.85 -14.60 28.64
C ALA A 163 -6.10 -13.85 29.13
N LEU A 164 -7.20 -13.87 28.37
CA LEU A 164 -8.50 -13.32 28.81
C LEU A 164 -9.23 -14.26 29.76
N ASP A 165 -8.89 -15.56 29.72
CA ASP A 165 -9.43 -16.54 30.67
C ASP A 165 -8.87 -16.26 32.08
N SER A 166 -9.76 -16.18 33.06
CA SER A 166 -9.43 -15.90 34.47
C SER A 166 -8.44 -16.88 35.11
N ASN A 167 -8.35 -18.09 34.55
CA ASN A 167 -7.44 -19.13 35.02
C ASN A 167 -6.01 -19.01 34.43
N ASN A 168 -5.78 -18.10 33.50
CA ASN A 168 -4.48 -17.94 32.85
C ASN A 168 -3.72 -16.75 33.44
N GLN A 169 -2.54 -16.99 34.02
CA GLN A 169 -1.69 -15.96 34.64
C GLN A 169 -0.88 -15.14 33.61
N ARG A 170 -1.02 -15.40 32.31
CA ARG A 170 -0.27 -14.63 31.30
C ARG A 170 -0.82 -13.19 31.21
N PRO A 171 0.08 -12.17 31.23
CA PRO A 171 -0.37 -10.79 31.14
C PRO A 171 -0.88 -10.50 29.72
N VAL A 172 -2.11 -10.04 29.59
CA VAL A 172 -2.74 -9.65 28.31
C VAL A 172 -2.19 -8.31 27.80
N TRP A 173 -1.89 -7.40 28.73
CA TRP A 173 -1.59 -6.00 28.44
C TRP A 173 -0.34 -5.79 27.58
N PRO A 174 0.83 -6.43 27.84
CA PRO A 174 2.00 -6.25 26.99
C PRO A 174 1.77 -6.65 25.54
N LEU A 175 1.02 -7.73 25.28
CA LEU A 175 0.70 -8.16 23.92
C LEU A 175 -0.24 -7.19 23.22
N VAL A 176 -1.27 -6.67 23.92
CA VAL A 176 -2.22 -5.70 23.35
C VAL A 176 -1.54 -4.36 23.12
N THR A 177 -0.73 -3.88 24.07
CA THR A 177 0.05 -2.64 23.89
C THR A 177 1.04 -2.78 22.75
N GLY A 178 1.83 -3.87 22.71
CA GLY A 178 2.76 -4.12 21.62
C GLY A 178 2.08 -4.23 20.26
N ALA A 179 0.92 -4.89 20.19
CA ALA A 179 0.10 -4.95 18.98
C ALA A 179 -0.36 -3.56 18.51
N GLY A 180 -0.77 -2.69 19.45
CA GLY A 180 -1.14 -1.31 19.14
C GLY A 180 0.03 -0.51 18.60
N VAL A 181 1.21 -0.56 19.24
CA VAL A 181 2.42 0.13 18.78
C VAL A 181 2.79 -0.33 17.36
N VAL A 182 2.82 -1.64 17.11
CA VAL A 182 3.13 -2.21 15.78
C VAL A 182 2.12 -1.72 14.73
N ALA A 183 0.83 -1.74 15.04
CA ALA A 183 -0.20 -1.26 14.14
C ALA A 183 -0.04 0.25 13.83
N GLY A 184 0.27 1.05 14.85
CA GLY A 184 0.53 2.48 14.72
C GLY A 184 1.76 2.80 13.88
N VAL A 185 2.85 2.04 14.05
CA VAL A 185 4.03 2.11 13.18
C VAL A 185 3.63 1.92 11.71
N GLY A 186 2.79 0.92 11.40
CA GLY A 186 2.28 0.70 10.05
C GLY A 186 1.51 1.91 9.47
N ILE A 187 0.69 2.60 10.29
CA ILE A 187 0.00 3.82 9.84
C ILE A 187 0.98 4.95 9.56
N GLY A 188 1.97 5.15 10.45
CA GLY A 188 2.96 6.22 10.29
C GLY A 188 3.85 6.04 9.05
N LEU A 189 4.12 4.80 8.65
CA LEU A 189 4.85 4.47 7.44
C LEU A 189 3.99 4.62 6.17
N LYS A 190 2.73 4.18 6.22
CA LYS A 190 1.78 4.31 5.11
C LYS A 190 0.35 4.46 5.65
N LEU A 191 -0.24 5.63 5.46
CA LEU A 191 -1.51 6.03 6.08
C LEU A 191 -2.67 5.07 5.76
N VAL A 192 -2.64 4.40 4.61
CA VAL A 192 -3.68 3.44 4.20
C VAL A 192 -3.85 2.29 5.20
N SER A 193 -2.82 1.95 5.98
CA SER A 193 -2.90 0.92 7.03
C SER A 193 -3.98 1.20 8.09
N ALA A 194 -4.44 2.44 8.21
CA ALA A 194 -5.51 2.82 9.16
C ALA A 194 -6.81 2.03 8.93
N ILE A 195 -7.10 1.62 7.68
CA ILE A 195 -8.28 0.80 7.38
C ILE A 195 -8.27 -0.59 8.02
N TYR A 196 -7.12 -1.06 8.47
CA TYR A 196 -6.95 -2.33 9.18
C TYR A 196 -6.86 -2.14 10.69
N VAL A 197 -6.29 -1.03 11.12
CA VAL A 197 -6.04 -0.76 12.54
C VAL A 197 -7.35 -0.44 13.29
N LEU A 198 -8.26 0.31 12.66
CA LEU A 198 -9.59 0.55 13.24
C LEU A 198 -10.39 -0.75 13.40
N PRO A 199 -10.46 -1.67 12.40
CA PRO A 199 -11.09 -2.99 12.61
C PRO A 199 -10.43 -3.83 13.71
N LEU A 200 -9.10 -3.82 13.85
CA LEU A 200 -8.42 -4.49 14.96
C LEU A 200 -8.92 -3.95 16.31
N CYS A 201 -9.04 -2.64 16.44
CA CYS A 201 -9.55 -2.00 17.66
C CYS A 201 -11.01 -2.37 17.94
N LEU A 202 -11.89 -2.23 16.95
CA LEU A 202 -13.33 -2.51 17.09
C LEU A 202 -13.61 -3.98 17.37
N SER A 203 -12.79 -4.90 16.87
CA SER A 203 -12.95 -6.33 17.11
C SER A 203 -12.72 -6.76 18.57
N PHE A 204 -12.13 -5.93 19.43
CA PHE A 204 -12.11 -6.19 20.87
C PHE A 204 -13.50 -6.18 21.50
N LEU A 205 -14.43 -5.40 20.95
CA LEU A 205 -15.77 -5.20 21.53
C LEU A 205 -16.66 -6.44 21.49
N ILE A 206 -16.32 -7.42 20.64
CA ILE A 206 -17.09 -8.67 20.49
C ILE A 206 -16.49 -9.87 21.25
N LEU A 207 -15.33 -9.71 21.89
CA LEU A 207 -14.69 -10.80 22.62
C LEU A 207 -15.55 -11.28 23.80
N PRO A 208 -15.51 -12.57 24.18
CA PRO A 208 -16.23 -13.11 25.32
C PRO A 208 -15.53 -12.71 26.64
N ALA A 209 -15.61 -11.42 26.98
CA ALA A 209 -15.03 -10.83 28.17
C ALA A 209 -16.03 -9.81 28.76
N PRO A 210 -15.93 -9.42 30.04
CA PRO A 210 -16.74 -8.36 30.62
C PRO A 210 -16.65 -7.07 29.80
N VAL A 211 -17.77 -6.37 29.64
CA VAL A 211 -17.90 -5.18 28.77
C VAL A 211 -16.79 -4.15 29.06
N LEU A 212 -16.58 -3.84 30.35
CA LEU A 212 -15.53 -2.89 30.76
C LEU A 212 -14.13 -3.34 30.33
N LYS A 213 -13.83 -4.65 30.39
CA LYS A 213 -12.54 -5.20 29.95
C LYS A 213 -12.36 -5.04 28.45
N ARG A 214 -13.41 -5.25 27.64
CA ARG A 214 -13.39 -5.03 26.18
C ARG A 214 -13.04 -3.58 25.82
N PHE A 215 -13.72 -2.62 26.46
CA PHE A 215 -13.44 -1.20 26.26
C PHE A 215 -12.03 -0.82 26.73
N LYS A 216 -11.56 -1.33 27.86
CA LYS A 216 -10.18 -1.09 28.32
C LYS A 216 -9.15 -1.63 27.33
N LEU A 217 -9.36 -2.83 26.75
CA LEU A 217 -8.48 -3.40 25.73
C LEU A 217 -8.43 -2.54 24.46
N ALA A 218 -9.60 -2.14 23.94
CA ALA A 218 -9.70 -1.25 22.79
C ALA A 218 -9.03 0.11 23.05
N PHE A 219 -9.24 0.69 24.23
CA PHE A 219 -8.66 1.97 24.63
C PHE A 219 -7.12 1.91 24.74
N VAL A 220 -6.60 0.91 25.46
CA VAL A 220 -5.13 0.71 25.59
C VAL A 220 -4.49 0.44 24.22
N PHE A 221 -5.13 -0.38 23.39
CA PHE A 221 -4.70 -0.59 22.01
C PHE A 221 -4.67 0.72 21.23
N GLY A 222 -5.75 1.52 21.29
CA GLY A 222 -5.84 2.82 20.60
C GLY A 222 -4.76 3.82 21.03
N LEU A 223 -4.48 3.92 22.34
CA LEU A 223 -3.39 4.77 22.85
C LEU A 223 -2.01 4.28 22.34
N ALA A 224 -1.81 2.98 22.32
CA ALA A 224 -0.57 2.39 21.81
C ALA A 224 -0.42 2.61 20.28
N VAL A 225 -1.53 2.58 19.54
CA VAL A 225 -1.54 2.95 18.11
C VAL A 225 -1.09 4.38 17.91
N LEU A 226 -1.59 5.33 18.71
CA LEU A 226 -1.15 6.73 18.63
C LEU A 226 0.35 6.86 18.92
N ALA A 227 0.87 6.14 19.91
CA ALA A 227 2.30 6.13 20.20
C ALA A 227 3.13 5.60 19.02
N GLY A 228 2.72 4.49 18.40
CA GLY A 228 3.37 3.93 17.22
C GLY A 228 3.31 4.84 16.00
N LEU A 229 2.17 5.48 15.75
CA LEU A 229 1.98 6.47 14.69
C LEU A 229 2.93 7.67 14.87
N LEU A 230 2.98 8.23 16.08
CA LEU A 230 3.86 9.37 16.36
C LEU A 230 5.34 9.02 16.25
N LEU A 231 5.71 7.78 16.57
CA LEU A 231 7.09 7.31 16.46
C LEU A 231 7.62 7.32 15.02
N THR A 232 6.80 6.96 14.03
CA THR A 232 7.23 6.81 12.63
C THR A 232 6.67 7.89 11.70
N GLY A 233 5.47 8.39 11.96
CA GLY A 233 4.81 9.40 11.13
C GLY A 233 4.76 10.79 11.77
N GLY A 234 5.02 10.91 13.09
CA GLY A 234 4.79 12.15 13.84
C GLY A 234 5.57 13.33 13.31
N TYR A 235 6.86 13.14 12.97
CA TYR A 235 7.67 14.19 12.39
C TYR A 235 7.08 14.68 11.06
N TRP A 236 6.72 13.76 10.15
CA TRP A 236 6.16 14.11 8.85
C TRP A 236 4.81 14.83 8.97
N LEU A 237 3.91 14.34 9.83
CA LEU A 237 2.62 14.97 10.09
C LEU A 237 2.79 16.40 10.62
N PHE A 238 3.76 16.61 11.53
CA PHE A 238 4.07 17.93 12.06
C PHE A 238 4.65 18.85 10.98
N GLU A 239 5.58 18.37 10.15
CA GLU A 239 6.21 19.16 9.10
C GLU A 239 5.20 19.61 8.03
N VAL A 240 4.37 18.69 7.57
CA VAL A 240 3.30 19.01 6.60
C VAL A 240 2.26 19.96 7.21
N TRP A 241 1.96 19.81 8.52
CA TRP A 241 1.11 20.77 9.22
C TRP A 241 1.75 22.16 9.31
N ARG A 242 3.03 22.23 9.65
CA ARG A 242 3.78 23.49 9.74
C ARG A 242 3.79 24.22 8.39
N LEU A 243 4.00 23.50 7.30
CA LEU A 243 4.13 24.06 5.96
C LEU A 243 2.80 24.43 5.30
N PHE A 244 1.76 23.61 5.51
CA PHE A 244 0.52 23.70 4.74
C PHE A 244 -0.74 23.86 5.63
N GLY A 245 -0.61 23.99 6.94
CA GLY A 245 -1.73 24.14 7.87
C GLY A 245 -2.61 22.90 8.03
N ASN A 246 -2.21 21.77 7.44
CA ASN A 246 -2.97 20.54 7.42
C ASN A 246 -2.03 19.33 7.63
N PRO A 247 -2.12 18.58 8.75
CA PRO A 247 -1.21 17.46 9.01
C PRO A 247 -1.38 16.28 8.05
N LEU A 248 -2.46 16.23 7.30
CA LEU A 248 -2.78 15.20 6.31
C LEU A 248 -2.83 15.77 4.88
N PHE A 249 -2.21 16.93 4.67
CA PHE A 249 -2.26 17.65 3.40
C PHE A 249 -1.92 16.74 2.20
N PRO A 250 -2.67 16.84 1.09
CA PRO A 250 -3.84 17.70 0.87
C PRO A 250 -5.19 17.02 1.19
N GLN A 251 -5.18 15.82 1.81
CA GLN A 251 -6.40 15.15 2.23
C GLN A 251 -7.10 15.95 3.33
N PHE A 252 -8.43 15.82 3.42
CA PHE A 252 -9.27 16.54 4.37
C PHE A 252 -9.14 18.08 4.30
N ASN A 253 -8.76 18.63 3.12
CA ASN A 253 -8.53 20.06 3.00
C ASN A 253 -9.83 20.88 3.10
N SER A 254 -10.99 20.27 2.88
CA SER A 254 -12.29 20.85 3.21
C SER A 254 -12.44 21.21 4.71
N TYR A 255 -11.73 20.48 5.60
CA TYR A 255 -11.73 20.71 7.05
C TYR A 255 -10.58 21.62 7.49
N PHE A 256 -9.36 21.32 7.06
CA PHE A 256 -8.15 22.04 7.51
C PHE A 256 -7.90 23.36 6.78
N GLN A 257 -8.44 23.54 5.58
CA GLN A 257 -8.39 24.79 4.79
C GLN A 257 -6.96 25.28 4.44
N GLY A 258 -6.03 24.36 4.18
CA GLY A 258 -4.70 24.71 3.67
C GLY A 258 -4.76 25.41 2.32
N GLU A 259 -4.06 26.53 2.16
CA GLU A 259 -4.23 27.47 1.04
C GLU A 259 -3.74 26.94 -0.32
N LEU A 260 -2.73 26.05 -0.32
CA LEU A 260 -2.08 25.55 -1.54
C LEU A 260 -2.99 24.61 -2.36
N ALA A 261 -3.96 23.96 -1.72
CA ALA A 261 -4.90 23.04 -2.34
C ALA A 261 -6.32 23.61 -2.34
N PRO A 262 -7.20 23.18 -3.29
CA PRO A 262 -8.62 23.52 -3.25
C PRO A 262 -9.27 23.03 -1.95
N LEU A 263 -10.36 23.71 -1.55
CA LEU A 263 -11.14 23.38 -0.34
C LEU A 263 -12.03 22.13 -0.51
N ASN A 264 -11.67 21.22 -1.38
CA ASN A 264 -12.33 19.92 -1.58
C ASN A 264 -11.37 18.78 -1.20
N ASP A 265 -11.94 17.61 -0.99
CA ASP A 265 -11.12 16.44 -0.69
C ASP A 265 -10.43 15.91 -1.95
N SER A 266 -9.10 15.84 -1.91
CA SER A 266 -8.25 15.29 -2.99
C SER A 266 -8.22 13.75 -2.92
N ARG A 267 -9.40 13.13 -2.96
CA ARG A 267 -9.56 11.67 -2.87
C ARG A 267 -9.85 11.07 -4.24
N ASP A 268 -9.18 9.96 -4.57
CA ASP A 268 -9.52 9.21 -5.78
C ASP A 268 -10.87 8.49 -5.61
N LEU A 269 -11.85 8.89 -6.40
CA LEU A 269 -13.21 8.35 -6.38
C LEU A 269 -13.47 7.34 -7.50
N ARG A 270 -12.50 7.12 -8.41
CA ARG A 270 -12.68 6.28 -9.60
C ARG A 270 -13.13 4.85 -9.26
N PHE A 271 -12.58 4.30 -8.20
CA PHE A 271 -12.77 2.91 -7.78
C PHE A 271 -13.86 2.71 -6.72
N LEU A 272 -14.51 3.77 -6.26
CA LEU A 272 -15.59 3.63 -5.28
C LEU A 272 -16.90 3.16 -5.93
N PRO A 273 -17.65 2.27 -5.25
CA PRO A 273 -19.00 1.91 -5.68
C PRO A 273 -19.93 3.12 -5.60
N ARG A 274 -20.67 3.37 -6.67
CA ARG A 274 -21.48 4.58 -6.82
C ARG A 274 -22.89 4.46 -6.22
N THR A 275 -23.44 3.24 -6.21
CA THR A 275 -24.80 2.97 -5.77
C THR A 275 -24.83 1.94 -4.64
N LEU A 276 -25.96 1.80 -3.94
CA LEU A 276 -26.15 0.73 -2.95
C LEU A 276 -26.09 -0.66 -3.62
N TYR A 277 -26.60 -0.77 -4.84
CA TYR A 277 -26.49 -1.99 -5.64
C TYR A 277 -25.01 -2.34 -5.89
N ASP A 278 -24.21 -1.39 -6.34
CA ASP A 278 -22.78 -1.61 -6.51
C ASP A 278 -22.12 -2.08 -5.21
N LYS A 279 -22.45 -1.46 -4.07
CA LYS A 279 -21.87 -1.84 -2.76
C LYS A 279 -22.18 -3.28 -2.36
N ILE A 280 -23.42 -3.73 -2.60
CA ILE A 280 -23.86 -5.11 -2.27
C ILE A 280 -23.21 -6.13 -3.21
N PHE A 281 -23.17 -5.85 -4.50
CA PHE A 281 -22.67 -6.78 -5.51
C PHE A 281 -21.23 -6.53 -5.93
N TYR A 282 -20.49 -5.67 -5.21
CA TYR A 282 -19.16 -5.25 -5.61
C TYR A 282 -18.18 -6.41 -5.84
N PRO A 283 -18.13 -7.48 -5.02
CA PRO A 283 -17.29 -8.64 -5.30
C PRO A 283 -17.61 -9.34 -6.61
N LEU A 284 -18.88 -9.37 -7.02
CA LEU A 284 -19.28 -9.89 -8.33
C LEU A 284 -18.88 -8.92 -9.45
N ILE A 285 -19.12 -7.62 -9.27
CA ILE A 285 -18.84 -6.59 -10.26
C ILE A 285 -17.36 -6.58 -10.62
N PHE A 286 -16.46 -6.51 -9.64
CA PHE A 286 -15.03 -6.46 -9.93
C PHE A 286 -14.40 -7.84 -10.24
N THR A 287 -15.12 -8.94 -10.01
CA THR A 287 -14.73 -10.26 -10.54
C THR A 287 -15.00 -10.34 -12.04
N LEU A 288 -16.07 -9.72 -12.52
CA LEU A 288 -16.43 -9.67 -13.95
C LEU A 288 -15.64 -8.58 -14.70
N ASP A 289 -15.41 -7.44 -14.05
CA ASP A 289 -14.68 -6.29 -14.59
C ASP A 289 -13.65 -5.78 -13.56
N PRO A 290 -12.42 -6.27 -13.58
CA PRO A 290 -11.37 -5.85 -12.65
C PRO A 290 -11.03 -4.36 -12.68
N GLN A 291 -11.26 -3.68 -13.82
CA GLN A 291 -10.97 -2.25 -13.96
C GLN A 291 -11.87 -1.37 -13.08
N ARG A 292 -12.87 -1.95 -12.43
CA ARG A 292 -13.68 -1.28 -11.39
C ARG A 292 -12.93 -1.05 -10.08
N VAL A 293 -11.79 -1.73 -9.88
CA VAL A 293 -11.00 -1.65 -8.62
C VAL A 293 -9.50 -1.45 -8.86
N THR A 294 -9.03 -1.47 -10.10
CA THR A 294 -7.60 -1.30 -10.45
C THR A 294 -7.44 -0.92 -11.91
N GLU A 295 -6.29 -0.38 -12.28
CA GLU A 295 -5.88 -0.12 -13.67
C GLU A 295 -5.47 -1.40 -14.42
N LEU A 296 -5.10 -2.45 -13.69
CA LEU A 296 -4.62 -3.70 -14.29
C LEU A 296 -5.78 -4.62 -14.71
N ARG A 297 -5.56 -5.40 -15.76
CA ARG A 297 -6.48 -6.48 -16.17
C ARG A 297 -5.97 -7.79 -15.61
N TYR A 298 -6.78 -8.45 -14.79
CA TYR A 298 -6.50 -9.77 -14.22
C TYR A 298 -7.79 -10.54 -13.94
N GLN A 299 -7.66 -11.84 -13.64
CA GLN A 299 -8.79 -12.66 -13.24
C GLN A 299 -8.60 -13.10 -11.80
N GLN A 300 -9.60 -12.83 -10.97
CA GLN A 300 -9.65 -13.30 -9.60
C GLN A 300 -11.08 -13.70 -9.23
N TYR A 301 -11.22 -14.78 -8.51
CA TYR A 301 -12.51 -15.30 -8.04
C TYR A 301 -12.58 -15.35 -6.51
N SER A 302 -11.45 -15.15 -5.84
CA SER A 302 -11.28 -15.34 -4.40
C SER A 302 -12.24 -14.48 -3.58
N TRP A 303 -12.45 -13.22 -4.00
CA TRP A 303 -13.34 -12.28 -3.30
C TRP A 303 -14.81 -12.63 -3.43
N LEU A 304 -15.27 -13.02 -4.63
CA LEU A 304 -16.65 -13.46 -4.84
C LEU A 304 -16.95 -14.72 -4.01
N ILE A 305 -16.01 -15.65 -3.99
CA ILE A 305 -16.14 -16.90 -3.23
C ILE A 305 -16.12 -16.61 -1.71
N ALA A 306 -15.23 -15.74 -1.24
CA ALA A 306 -15.18 -15.36 0.16
C ALA A 306 -16.48 -14.65 0.60
N TYR A 307 -16.96 -13.71 -0.20
CA TYR A 307 -18.19 -12.96 0.06
C TYR A 307 -19.41 -13.90 0.15
N THR A 308 -19.62 -14.75 -0.87
CA THR A 308 -20.73 -15.70 -0.90
C THR A 308 -20.65 -16.74 0.22
N THR A 309 -19.43 -17.19 0.58
CA THR A 309 -19.20 -18.11 1.70
C THR A 309 -19.55 -17.46 3.05
N ILE A 310 -19.15 -16.20 3.27
CA ILE A 310 -19.47 -15.46 4.50
C ILE A 310 -20.99 -15.21 4.60
N LEU A 311 -21.65 -14.84 3.49
CA LEU A 311 -23.13 -14.72 3.45
C LEU A 311 -23.81 -16.06 3.77
N GLY A 312 -23.34 -17.15 3.14
CA GLY A 312 -23.84 -18.50 3.40
C GLY A 312 -23.67 -18.92 4.86
N LEU A 313 -22.53 -18.55 5.47
CA LEU A 313 -22.25 -18.79 6.88
C LEU A 313 -23.19 -18.02 7.81
N PHE A 314 -23.45 -16.75 7.49
CA PHE A 314 -24.42 -15.93 8.21
C PHE A 314 -25.82 -16.52 8.12
N LEU A 315 -26.30 -16.84 6.91
CA LEU A 315 -27.60 -17.48 6.70
C LEU A 315 -27.70 -18.82 7.41
N TYR A 316 -26.66 -19.65 7.34
CA TYR A 316 -26.59 -20.92 8.07
C TYR A 316 -26.80 -20.69 9.59
N LYS A 317 -26.13 -19.69 10.16
CA LYS A 317 -26.29 -19.36 11.59
C LYS A 317 -27.70 -18.89 11.93
N VAL A 318 -28.30 -18.02 11.12
CA VAL A 318 -29.66 -17.53 11.32
C VAL A 318 -30.66 -18.69 11.27
N VAL A 319 -30.61 -19.50 10.22
CA VAL A 319 -31.51 -20.66 10.07
C VAL A 319 -31.33 -21.66 11.20
N TYR A 320 -30.08 -21.90 11.61
CA TYR A 320 -29.78 -22.85 12.68
C TYR A 320 -30.23 -22.33 14.06
N SER A 321 -30.16 -21.02 14.30
CA SER A 321 -30.66 -20.41 15.55
C SER A 321 -32.17 -20.46 15.71
N LEU A 322 -32.88 -20.52 14.57
CA LEU A 322 -34.34 -20.64 14.55
C LEU A 322 -34.83 -22.07 14.85
N LYS A 323 -33.96 -23.07 14.74
CA LYS A 323 -34.32 -24.48 15.04
C LYS A 323 -34.26 -24.72 16.55
N LYS A 324 -35.43 -24.95 17.16
CA LYS A 324 -35.54 -25.28 18.61
C LYS A 324 -34.82 -26.59 18.93
N GLY A 325 -34.08 -26.63 20.04
CA GLY A 325 -33.45 -27.85 20.57
C GLY A 325 -32.11 -28.24 19.99
N VAL A 326 -31.54 -27.46 19.07
CA VAL A 326 -30.21 -27.73 18.47
C VAL A 326 -29.18 -26.80 19.11
N THR A 327 -28.23 -27.36 19.85
CA THR A 327 -27.12 -26.59 20.41
C THR A 327 -26.08 -26.29 19.35
N GLN A 328 -25.81 -24.99 19.14
CA GLN A 328 -24.70 -24.58 18.25
C GLN A 328 -23.36 -24.85 18.95
N ARG A 329 -22.39 -25.37 18.18
CA ARG A 329 -21.00 -25.37 18.66
C ARG A 329 -20.53 -23.92 18.75
N PRO A 330 -20.07 -23.47 19.93
CA PRO A 330 -19.53 -22.11 20.05
C PRO A 330 -18.28 -21.97 19.15
N TRP A 331 -18.14 -20.82 18.53
CA TRP A 331 -16.90 -20.48 17.85
C TRP A 331 -15.83 -20.15 18.88
N SER A 332 -14.57 -20.48 18.54
CA SER A 332 -13.49 -19.95 19.35
C SER A 332 -13.42 -18.42 19.22
N PRO A 333 -13.03 -17.73 20.28
CA PRO A 333 -12.88 -16.27 20.26
C PRO A 333 -11.96 -15.77 19.14
N GLU A 334 -10.94 -16.56 18.79
CA GLU A 334 -10.02 -16.27 17.70
C GLU A 334 -10.73 -16.23 16.33
N ILE A 335 -11.63 -17.17 16.07
CA ILE A 335 -12.42 -17.21 14.83
C ILE A 335 -13.36 -16.01 14.77
N ILE A 336 -14.03 -15.69 15.88
CA ILE A 336 -14.93 -14.55 15.94
C ILE A 336 -14.14 -13.26 15.66
N TYR A 337 -13.00 -13.08 16.32
CA TYR A 337 -12.16 -11.90 16.14
C TYR A 337 -11.68 -11.77 14.69
N LEU A 338 -11.15 -12.85 14.10
CA LEU A 338 -10.68 -12.89 12.71
C LEU A 338 -11.79 -12.49 11.72
N LEU A 339 -12.98 -13.11 11.83
CA LEU A 339 -14.08 -12.84 10.91
C LEU A 339 -14.62 -11.41 11.06
N THR A 340 -14.67 -10.88 12.28
CA THR A 340 -15.10 -9.49 12.52
C THR A 340 -14.08 -8.52 11.96
N PHE A 341 -12.80 -8.74 12.22
CA PHE A 341 -11.71 -7.97 11.62
C PHE A 341 -11.81 -7.96 10.10
N PHE A 342 -11.96 -9.13 9.48
CA PHE A 342 -12.07 -9.28 8.02
C PHE A 342 -13.27 -8.50 7.46
N CYS A 343 -14.46 -8.67 8.05
CA CYS A 343 -15.68 -8.01 7.57
C CYS A 343 -15.64 -6.49 7.72
N ILE A 344 -15.15 -5.98 8.88
CA ILE A 344 -15.06 -4.53 9.10
C ILE A 344 -13.98 -3.92 8.18
N SER A 345 -12.84 -4.59 7.97
CA SER A 345 -11.80 -4.11 7.05
C SER A 345 -12.32 -4.02 5.62
N TYR A 346 -13.05 -5.03 5.14
CA TYR A 346 -13.67 -5.00 3.83
C TYR A 346 -14.71 -3.87 3.71
N PHE A 347 -15.53 -3.67 4.74
CA PHE A 347 -16.53 -2.59 4.76
C PHE A 347 -15.88 -1.20 4.70
N LEU A 348 -14.79 -0.97 5.45
CA LEU A 348 -14.06 0.29 5.40
C LEU A 348 -13.41 0.51 4.03
N TRP A 349 -12.73 -0.50 3.49
CA TRP A 349 -12.15 -0.44 2.16
C TRP A 349 -13.18 -0.06 1.10
N LEU A 350 -14.35 -0.73 1.11
CA LEU A 350 -15.44 -0.50 0.17
C LEU A 350 -15.96 0.95 0.18
N ASN A 351 -15.91 1.65 1.32
CA ASN A 351 -16.45 2.99 1.47
C ASN A 351 -15.39 4.10 1.42
N ILE A 352 -14.09 3.76 1.61
CA ILE A 352 -13.02 4.75 1.70
C ILE A 352 -12.18 4.77 0.42
N PHE A 353 -11.79 3.61 -0.12
CA PHE A 353 -10.84 3.52 -1.22
C PHE A 353 -11.37 2.82 -2.46
N GLY A 354 -11.97 1.63 -2.34
CA GLY A 354 -12.36 0.77 -3.46
C GLY A 354 -11.20 0.28 -4.33
N TYR A 355 -9.95 0.63 -4.03
CA TYR A 355 -8.78 0.31 -4.82
C TYR A 355 -8.17 -1.03 -4.40
N TYR A 356 -7.98 -1.96 -5.35
CA TYR A 356 -7.72 -3.38 -5.07
C TYR A 356 -6.46 -3.64 -4.25
N ARG A 357 -5.34 -3.02 -4.56
CA ARG A 357 -4.08 -3.26 -3.85
C ARG A 357 -4.16 -2.96 -2.35
N TYR A 358 -5.07 -2.07 -1.95
CA TYR A 358 -5.33 -1.80 -0.54
C TYR A 358 -6.14 -2.89 0.19
N LEU A 359 -6.44 -4.02 -0.48
CA LEU A 359 -7.02 -5.22 0.14
C LEU A 359 -5.96 -6.22 0.65
N SER A 360 -4.66 -5.99 0.41
CA SER A 360 -3.56 -6.95 0.61
C SER A 360 -3.64 -7.72 1.94
N VAL A 361 -3.85 -7.04 3.08
CA VAL A 361 -3.90 -7.69 4.41
C VAL A 361 -5.03 -8.71 4.51
N ILE A 362 -6.24 -8.36 4.08
CA ILE A 362 -7.39 -9.27 4.16
C ILE A 362 -7.44 -10.25 3.00
N GLU A 363 -6.84 -9.92 1.86
CA GLU A 363 -6.63 -10.85 0.75
C GLU A 363 -5.76 -12.04 1.18
N PHE A 364 -4.67 -11.82 1.90
CA PHE A 364 -3.83 -12.86 2.51
C PHE A 364 -4.60 -13.81 3.41
N LEU A 365 -5.66 -13.35 4.04
CA LEU A 365 -6.47 -14.13 4.99
C LEU A 365 -7.64 -14.87 4.33
N ILE A 366 -7.95 -14.62 3.06
CA ILE A 366 -9.07 -15.29 2.35
C ILE A 366 -9.01 -16.82 2.46
N PRO A 367 -7.86 -17.50 2.20
CA PRO A 367 -7.81 -18.96 2.31
C PRO A 367 -8.17 -19.47 3.71
N LEU A 368 -7.69 -18.77 4.76
CA LEU A 368 -8.01 -19.12 6.14
C LEU A 368 -9.50 -18.90 6.46
N VAL A 369 -10.05 -17.76 6.04
CA VAL A 369 -11.48 -17.42 6.23
C VAL A 369 -12.38 -18.44 5.52
N LEU A 370 -12.05 -18.82 4.29
CA LEU A 370 -12.76 -19.85 3.53
C LEU A 370 -12.68 -21.21 4.23
N PHE A 371 -11.48 -21.62 4.61
CA PHE A 371 -11.27 -22.90 5.28
C PHE A 371 -12.08 -23.01 6.58
N VAL A 372 -12.03 -21.98 7.42
CA VAL A 372 -12.76 -21.94 8.68
C VAL A 372 -14.27 -21.97 8.43
N SER A 373 -14.77 -21.16 7.49
CA SER A 373 -16.20 -21.02 7.20
C SER A 373 -16.78 -22.29 6.60
N ILE A 374 -16.15 -22.87 5.59
CA ILE A 374 -16.61 -24.08 4.91
C ILE A 374 -16.59 -25.28 5.88
N THR A 375 -15.49 -25.45 6.62
CA THR A 375 -15.39 -26.56 7.59
C THR A 375 -16.30 -26.38 8.83
N TYR A 376 -16.81 -25.18 9.07
CA TYR A 376 -17.86 -24.95 10.08
C TYR A 376 -19.25 -25.33 9.56
N ILE A 377 -19.56 -25.00 8.30
CA ILE A 377 -20.84 -25.35 7.66
C ILE A 377 -20.94 -26.86 7.43
N PHE A 378 -19.90 -27.42 6.80
CA PHE A 378 -19.84 -28.84 6.44
C PHE A 378 -19.02 -29.63 7.47
N ARG A 379 -19.70 -30.29 8.41
CA ARG A 379 -19.08 -30.94 9.59
C ARG A 379 -18.63 -32.39 9.35
N ASN A 380 -18.39 -32.78 8.11
CA ASN A 380 -17.95 -34.11 7.79
C ASN A 380 -16.40 -34.19 7.68
N ARG A 381 -15.86 -35.42 7.74
CA ARG A 381 -14.42 -35.69 7.65
C ARG A 381 -13.77 -35.23 6.34
N PHE A 382 -14.55 -35.05 5.30
CA PHE A 382 -14.07 -34.64 3.97
C PHE A 382 -14.05 -33.11 3.78
N ALA A 383 -14.69 -32.34 4.65
CA ALA A 383 -14.77 -30.89 4.48
C ALA A 383 -13.37 -30.22 4.40
N ALA A 384 -12.43 -30.59 5.27
CA ALA A 384 -11.10 -30.01 5.26
C ALA A 384 -10.29 -30.41 3.99
N PRO A 385 -10.13 -31.68 3.62
CA PRO A 385 -9.37 -32.03 2.41
C PRO A 385 -10.01 -31.49 1.13
N VAL A 386 -11.33 -31.53 0.99
CA VAL A 386 -12.02 -30.95 -0.18
C VAL A 386 -11.79 -29.45 -0.27
N THR A 387 -11.87 -28.72 0.86
CA THR A 387 -11.58 -27.29 0.87
C THR A 387 -10.14 -27.00 0.47
N LEU A 388 -9.17 -27.79 0.90
CA LEU A 388 -7.77 -27.60 0.51
C LEU A 388 -7.55 -27.85 -0.99
N VAL A 389 -8.15 -28.88 -1.57
CA VAL A 389 -8.08 -29.12 -3.02
C VAL A 389 -8.70 -27.93 -3.78
N PHE A 390 -9.86 -27.47 -3.34
CA PHE A 390 -10.51 -26.30 -3.92
C PHE A 390 -9.63 -25.03 -3.83
N LEU A 391 -9.04 -24.76 -2.68
CA LEU A 391 -8.10 -23.64 -2.49
C LEU A 391 -6.86 -23.79 -3.36
N GLY A 392 -6.34 -25.01 -3.52
CA GLY A 392 -5.21 -25.28 -4.43
C GLY A 392 -5.54 -24.94 -5.89
N LEU A 393 -6.73 -25.33 -6.37
CA LEU A 393 -7.19 -24.98 -7.71
C LEU A 393 -7.37 -23.45 -7.86
N LEU A 394 -7.95 -22.78 -6.87
CA LEU A 394 -8.11 -21.34 -6.85
C LEU A 394 -6.75 -20.60 -6.87
N THR A 395 -5.78 -21.10 -6.12
CA THR A 395 -4.40 -20.56 -6.12
C THR A 395 -3.75 -20.72 -7.51
N MET A 396 -3.95 -21.85 -8.18
CA MET A 396 -3.44 -22.05 -9.55
C MET A 396 -4.05 -21.04 -10.55
N THR A 397 -5.34 -20.69 -10.41
CA THR A 397 -5.95 -19.66 -11.24
C THR A 397 -5.36 -18.27 -10.95
N ASN A 398 -5.11 -17.93 -9.69
CA ASN A 398 -4.48 -16.69 -9.29
C ASN A 398 -3.07 -16.56 -9.89
N MET A 399 -2.24 -17.62 -9.80
CA MET A 399 -0.89 -17.61 -10.35
C MET A 399 -0.83 -17.41 -11.87
N ARG A 400 -1.82 -17.97 -12.60
CA ARG A 400 -1.91 -17.81 -14.07
C ARG A 400 -2.38 -16.43 -14.48
N GLY A 401 -3.16 -15.78 -13.67
CA GLY A 401 -3.81 -14.50 -13.96
C GLY A 401 -3.16 -13.31 -13.28
N ALA A 402 -2.05 -13.49 -12.56
CA ALA A 402 -1.38 -12.40 -11.86
C ALA A 402 -0.80 -11.39 -12.87
N PRO A 403 -1.17 -10.12 -12.75
CA PRO A 403 -0.63 -9.07 -13.59
C PRO A 403 0.75 -8.62 -13.07
N ASP A 404 1.42 -7.75 -13.84
CA ASP A 404 2.67 -7.09 -13.47
C ASP A 404 2.45 -5.57 -13.45
N TRP A 405 2.86 -4.92 -12.35
CA TRP A 405 2.86 -3.45 -12.26
C TRP A 405 3.98 -2.81 -13.08
N GLY A 406 4.91 -3.58 -13.56
CA GLY A 406 5.98 -3.19 -14.47
C GLY A 406 7.36 -3.47 -13.90
N HIS A 407 8.12 -4.26 -14.66
CA HIS A 407 9.54 -4.52 -14.43
C HIS A 407 10.35 -4.21 -15.69
N ALA A 408 11.62 -3.90 -15.49
CA ALA A 408 12.62 -3.72 -16.54
C ALA A 408 13.76 -4.72 -16.36
N GLU A 409 14.54 -4.96 -17.38
CA GLU A 409 15.79 -5.69 -17.22
C GLU A 409 16.74 -4.95 -16.27
N TRP A 410 17.47 -5.71 -15.47
CA TRP A 410 18.45 -5.16 -14.53
C TRP A 410 19.57 -4.40 -15.24
N ALA A 411 19.93 -3.25 -14.70
CA ALA A 411 21.17 -2.54 -15.01
C ALA A 411 22.09 -2.47 -13.79
N ASP A 412 23.27 -1.87 -13.92
CA ASP A 412 24.22 -1.70 -12.81
C ASP A 412 23.85 -0.53 -11.90
N THR A 413 23.08 0.43 -12.44
CA THR A 413 22.52 1.59 -11.72
C THR A 413 21.00 1.56 -11.76
N VAL A 414 20.35 2.16 -10.74
CA VAL A 414 18.88 2.23 -10.70
C VAL A 414 18.37 3.13 -11.81
N TYR A 415 18.94 4.32 -11.95
CA TYR A 415 18.58 5.28 -12.99
C TYR A 415 19.84 5.93 -13.60
N ARG A 416 19.68 6.44 -14.81
CA ARG A 416 20.72 7.13 -15.58
C ARG A 416 20.07 8.10 -16.55
N ILE A 417 20.69 9.26 -16.78
CA ILE A 417 20.26 10.26 -17.78
C ILE A 417 21.26 10.31 -18.93
N GLU A 418 20.73 10.48 -20.16
CA GLU A 418 21.46 10.83 -21.37
C GLU A 418 20.82 12.05 -22.01
N THR A 419 21.56 13.14 -22.10
CA THR A 419 21.04 14.41 -22.64
C THR A 419 21.07 14.50 -24.16
N ASN A 420 21.61 13.49 -24.85
CA ASN A 420 21.70 13.41 -26.33
C ASN A 420 22.29 14.69 -26.98
N GLY A 421 23.23 15.33 -26.27
CA GLY A 421 23.87 16.57 -26.73
C GLY A 421 23.09 17.86 -26.44
N PHE A 422 21.96 17.78 -25.75
CA PHE A 422 21.29 18.96 -25.22
C PHE A 422 22.02 19.44 -23.95
N GLU A 423 22.47 20.69 -23.97
CA GLU A 423 23.12 21.30 -22.82
C GLU A 423 22.05 21.92 -21.91
N ILE A 424 21.84 21.30 -20.76
CA ILE A 424 21.06 21.92 -19.68
C ILE A 424 21.99 22.90 -18.98
N ASP A 425 21.55 24.15 -18.82
CA ASP A 425 22.27 25.14 -18.01
C ASP A 425 22.61 24.50 -16.66
N PRO A 426 23.85 24.57 -16.16
CA PRO A 426 24.20 24.01 -14.88
C PRO A 426 23.47 24.68 -13.70
N GLU A 427 23.04 25.95 -13.85
CA GLU A 427 22.28 26.70 -12.85
C GLU A 427 21.02 27.32 -13.49
N PRO A 428 20.03 26.50 -13.92
CA PRO A 428 18.83 27.07 -14.50
C PRO A 428 17.98 27.81 -13.47
N ALA A 429 17.23 28.83 -13.92
CA ALA A 429 16.34 29.56 -13.04
C ALA A 429 15.23 28.65 -12.46
N ALA A 430 14.65 27.79 -13.31
CA ALA A 430 13.66 26.80 -12.93
C ALA A 430 13.54 25.69 -13.98
N ILE A 431 13.08 24.48 -13.54
CA ILE A 431 12.67 23.41 -14.44
C ILE A 431 11.20 23.07 -14.16
N TYR A 432 10.37 23.21 -15.20
CA TYR A 432 8.95 22.91 -15.14
C TYR A 432 8.68 21.49 -15.62
N LEU A 433 7.97 20.71 -14.82
CA LEU A 433 7.55 19.35 -15.17
C LEU A 433 6.11 19.40 -15.68
N ALA A 434 5.89 18.88 -16.87
CA ALA A 434 4.60 18.90 -17.53
C ALA A 434 4.06 17.50 -17.73
N GLY A 435 3.48 16.92 -16.70
CA GLY A 435 2.88 15.59 -16.69
C GLY A 435 3.35 14.71 -15.54
N GLN A 436 2.84 13.49 -15.50
CA GLN A 436 3.16 12.47 -14.51
C GLN A 436 3.12 11.08 -15.14
N PRO A 437 3.99 10.16 -14.70
CA PRO A 437 4.97 10.25 -13.61
C PRO A 437 6.31 10.84 -14.10
N MET A 438 6.79 11.90 -13.52
CA MET A 438 8.03 12.56 -13.97
C MET A 438 8.97 12.98 -12.83
N ALA A 439 8.53 12.95 -11.56
CA ALA A 439 9.33 13.50 -10.47
C ALA A 439 10.64 12.72 -10.22
N TRP A 440 10.76 11.46 -10.67
CA TRP A 440 11.99 10.68 -10.60
C TRP A 440 13.15 11.27 -11.43
N ILE A 441 12.84 12.18 -12.36
CA ILE A 441 13.84 12.94 -13.12
C ILE A 441 14.62 13.88 -12.19
N VAL A 442 13.99 14.39 -11.14
CA VAL A 442 14.61 15.34 -10.19
C VAL A 442 15.87 14.75 -9.54
N PRO A 443 15.79 13.60 -8.82
CA PRO A 443 17.01 12.98 -8.27
C PRO A 443 17.96 12.45 -9.35
N ALA A 444 17.50 12.20 -10.57
CA ALA A 444 18.34 11.73 -11.66
C ALA A 444 19.13 12.86 -12.32
N LEU A 445 18.58 14.08 -12.40
CA LEU A 445 19.32 15.28 -12.84
C LEU A 445 20.26 15.80 -11.75
N ASP A 446 19.86 15.73 -10.49
CA ASP A 446 20.61 16.18 -9.33
C ASP A 446 21.14 17.62 -9.47
N ILE A 447 20.27 18.52 -9.92
CA ILE A 447 20.59 19.95 -10.16
C ILE A 447 20.00 20.79 -9.03
N GLU A 448 20.75 21.79 -8.57
CA GLU A 448 20.34 22.70 -7.49
C GLU A 448 19.47 23.85 -8.01
N THR A 449 18.32 23.48 -8.60
CA THR A 449 17.30 24.40 -9.11
C THR A 449 15.90 23.94 -8.70
N PRO A 450 14.89 24.84 -8.57
CA PRO A 450 13.54 24.42 -8.24
C PRO A 450 12.88 23.69 -9.40
N PHE A 451 12.22 22.57 -9.08
CA PHE A 451 11.35 21.83 -9.99
C PHE A 451 9.88 22.10 -9.65
N LEU A 452 9.11 22.49 -10.65
CA LEU A 452 7.70 22.87 -10.48
C LEU A 452 6.80 22.02 -11.37
N GLN A 453 5.80 21.35 -10.79
CA GLN A 453 4.78 20.64 -11.58
C GLN A 453 3.75 21.61 -12.10
N ILE A 454 3.58 21.72 -13.42
CA ILE A 454 2.62 22.64 -14.05
C ILE A 454 1.35 21.95 -14.54
N VAL A 455 1.33 20.61 -14.60
CA VAL A 455 0.13 19.81 -14.91
C VAL A 455 -0.10 18.78 -13.81
N PRO A 456 -0.39 19.22 -12.57
CA PRO A 456 -0.56 18.28 -11.47
C PRO A 456 -1.84 17.44 -11.63
N ASN A 457 -1.83 16.25 -11.03
CA ASN A 457 -2.96 15.29 -11.05
C ASN A 457 -4.10 15.63 -10.07
N TRP A 458 -4.13 16.83 -9.55
CA TRP A 458 -5.11 17.37 -8.62
C TRP A 458 -5.49 18.81 -9.00
N GLY A 459 -6.62 19.30 -8.48
CA GLY A 459 -6.96 20.72 -8.61
C GLY A 459 -5.97 21.57 -7.80
N VAL A 460 -5.54 22.69 -8.35
CA VAL A 460 -4.68 23.66 -7.68
C VAL A 460 -5.40 24.97 -7.44
N SER A 461 -5.06 25.67 -6.35
CA SER A 461 -5.58 26.99 -6.00
C SER A 461 -4.82 28.09 -6.76
N GLU A 462 -5.32 29.32 -6.69
CA GLU A 462 -4.58 30.50 -7.20
C GLU A 462 -3.27 30.70 -6.42
N VAL A 463 -3.25 30.38 -5.13
CA VAL A 463 -2.04 30.43 -4.28
C VAL A 463 -0.93 29.52 -4.81
N TYR A 464 -1.28 28.40 -5.45
CA TYR A 464 -0.29 27.53 -6.10
C TYR A 464 0.49 28.26 -7.20
N TRP A 465 -0.19 29.00 -8.06
CA TRP A 465 0.44 29.77 -9.15
C TRP A 465 1.23 30.98 -8.62
N GLN A 466 0.74 31.64 -7.57
CA GLN A 466 1.50 32.69 -6.89
C GLN A 466 2.78 32.12 -6.27
N ARG A 467 2.72 30.93 -5.64
CA ARG A 467 3.89 30.26 -5.10
C ARG A 467 4.89 29.91 -6.21
N ALA A 468 4.43 29.42 -7.36
CA ALA A 468 5.29 29.16 -8.51
C ALA A 468 6.05 30.43 -8.94
N LYS A 469 5.38 31.56 -9.05
CA LYS A 469 5.99 32.86 -9.39
C LYS A 469 7.02 33.28 -8.33
N ILE A 470 6.72 33.13 -7.04
CA ILE A 470 7.64 33.49 -5.94
C ILE A 470 8.91 32.63 -5.99
N LEU A 471 8.79 31.34 -6.21
CA LEU A 471 9.93 30.42 -6.24
C LEU A 471 10.91 30.70 -7.40
N THR A 472 10.42 31.30 -8.48
CA THR A 472 11.22 31.61 -9.67
C THR A 472 11.61 33.08 -9.77
N ALA A 473 11.02 33.97 -8.96
CA ALA A 473 11.30 35.40 -8.97
C ALA A 473 12.77 35.71 -8.58
N GLY A 474 13.42 36.56 -9.38
CA GLY A 474 14.80 37.04 -9.12
C GLY A 474 15.87 35.97 -9.32
N ARG A 475 15.56 34.82 -9.92
CA ARG A 475 16.54 33.85 -10.32
C ARG A 475 17.09 34.18 -11.72
N ASP A 476 18.39 34.28 -11.81
CA ASP A 476 19.08 34.42 -13.09
C ASP A 476 19.22 33.06 -13.78
N GLY A 477 19.33 33.07 -15.12
CA GLY A 477 19.50 31.86 -15.91
C GLY A 477 18.28 31.51 -16.76
N LYS A 478 18.43 30.43 -17.53
CA LYS A 478 17.38 29.91 -18.42
C LYS A 478 16.40 29.06 -17.66
N SER A 479 15.14 29.10 -18.05
CA SER A 479 14.12 28.18 -17.56
C SER A 479 13.80 27.13 -18.62
N PHE A 480 13.49 25.91 -18.18
CA PHE A 480 13.18 24.79 -19.07
C PHE A 480 11.85 24.15 -18.71
N VAL A 481 11.20 23.56 -19.73
CA VAL A 481 10.07 22.64 -19.51
C VAL A 481 10.45 21.25 -20.01
N ILE A 482 10.13 20.23 -19.17
CA ILE A 482 10.28 18.82 -19.53
C ILE A 482 8.88 18.20 -19.65
N TYR A 483 8.62 17.48 -20.75
CA TYR A 483 7.35 16.81 -21.00
C TYR A 483 7.51 15.55 -21.85
N GLU A 484 6.51 14.68 -21.78
CA GLU A 484 6.44 13.49 -22.63
C GLU A 484 5.99 13.90 -24.04
N SER A 485 6.72 13.49 -25.06
CA SER A 485 6.62 14.05 -26.40
C SER A 485 5.31 13.76 -27.15
N ASP A 486 4.56 12.74 -26.73
CA ASP A 486 3.47 12.15 -27.54
C ASP A 486 2.04 12.38 -26.99
N ASP A 487 1.86 13.19 -25.93
CA ASP A 487 0.52 13.49 -25.40
C ASP A 487 0.04 14.91 -25.71
N PRO A 488 -0.81 15.08 -26.76
CA PRO A 488 -1.33 16.40 -27.13
C PRO A 488 -2.19 17.06 -26.04
N VAL A 489 -2.81 16.26 -25.15
CA VAL A 489 -3.67 16.79 -24.08
C VAL A 489 -2.81 17.42 -23.00
N THR A 490 -1.79 16.71 -22.57
CA THR A 490 -0.80 17.21 -21.59
C THR A 490 -0.09 18.43 -22.14
N TRP A 491 0.32 18.43 -23.42
CA TRP A 491 0.95 19.56 -24.06
C TRP A 491 0.07 20.83 -24.02
N ARG A 492 -1.20 20.73 -24.43
CA ARG A 492 -2.12 21.88 -24.38
C ARG A 492 -2.28 22.41 -22.95
N ARG A 493 -2.45 21.52 -21.97
CA ARG A 493 -2.55 21.94 -20.55
C ARG A 493 -1.26 22.59 -20.05
N SER A 494 -0.12 22.16 -20.55
CA SER A 494 1.19 22.74 -20.21
C SER A 494 1.34 24.15 -20.75
N THR A 495 0.95 24.38 -22.00
CA THR A 495 1.00 25.74 -22.60
C THR A 495 0.05 26.70 -21.88
N GLU A 496 -1.18 26.26 -21.55
CA GLU A 496 -2.13 27.05 -20.74
C GLU A 496 -1.58 27.39 -19.34
N ALA A 497 -0.80 26.49 -18.74
CA ALA A 497 -0.17 26.71 -17.44
C ALA A 497 1.04 27.65 -17.53
N LEU A 498 1.85 27.52 -18.56
CA LEU A 498 2.99 28.41 -18.83
C LEU A 498 2.50 29.85 -19.09
N ASP A 499 1.43 30.03 -19.84
CA ASP A 499 0.83 31.34 -20.08
C ASP A 499 0.43 32.06 -18.78
N LYS A 500 -0.10 31.33 -17.79
CA LYS A 500 -0.40 31.89 -16.45
C LYS A 500 0.85 32.40 -15.71
N LEU A 501 2.01 31.82 -16.03
CA LEU A 501 3.29 32.21 -15.47
C LEU A 501 4.01 33.27 -16.30
N GLY A 502 3.43 33.72 -17.43
CA GLY A 502 4.06 34.65 -18.35
C GLY A 502 5.20 34.02 -19.15
N LEU A 503 5.13 32.71 -19.42
CA LEU A 503 6.16 31.95 -20.09
C LEU A 503 5.63 31.32 -21.38
N SER A 504 6.49 31.18 -22.38
CA SER A 504 6.22 30.45 -23.62
C SER A 504 7.39 29.55 -24.00
N VAL A 505 7.10 28.47 -24.75
CA VAL A 505 8.12 27.54 -25.22
C VAL A 505 8.87 28.13 -26.42
N ASP A 506 10.20 28.04 -26.40
CA ASP A 506 11.00 28.28 -27.58
C ASP A 506 11.20 26.98 -28.38
N ASP A 507 10.35 26.78 -29.38
CA ASP A 507 10.38 25.57 -30.23
C ASP A 507 11.71 25.36 -30.95
N LYS A 508 12.55 26.39 -31.12
CA LYS A 508 13.87 26.30 -31.75
C LYS A 508 14.95 25.80 -30.79
N SER A 509 14.71 25.91 -29.51
CA SER A 509 15.63 25.54 -28.43
C SER A 509 15.13 24.29 -27.69
N CYS A 510 14.64 23.30 -28.42
CA CYS A 510 14.19 22.02 -27.88
C CYS A 510 15.18 20.90 -28.19
N GLY A 511 15.30 19.98 -27.24
CA GLY A 511 16.08 18.75 -27.37
C GLY A 511 15.35 17.56 -26.76
N HIS A 512 16.03 16.42 -26.71
CA HIS A 512 15.52 15.19 -26.12
C HIS A 512 16.47 14.69 -25.05
N ILE A 513 15.92 14.25 -23.94
CA ILE A 513 16.64 13.57 -22.88
C ILE A 513 16.10 12.15 -22.74
N GLY A 514 17.03 11.18 -22.71
CA GLY A 514 16.71 9.79 -22.38
C GLY A 514 16.97 9.54 -20.92
N VAL A 515 15.96 9.12 -20.18
CA VAL A 515 16.10 8.74 -18.77
C VAL A 515 15.87 7.23 -18.66
N PHE A 516 16.80 6.54 -18.01
CA PHE A 516 16.79 5.10 -17.90
C PHE A 516 16.45 4.68 -16.48
N LEU A 517 15.57 3.70 -16.34
CA LEU A 517 15.33 2.95 -15.13
C LEU A 517 15.62 1.47 -15.41
N GLY A 518 16.67 0.95 -14.78
CA GLY A 518 17.24 -0.30 -15.26
C GLY A 518 17.66 -0.15 -16.73
N LYS A 519 17.25 -1.09 -17.59
CA LYS A 519 17.44 -0.97 -19.05
C LYS A 519 16.25 -0.34 -19.79
N ALA A 520 15.14 -0.06 -19.10
CA ALA A 520 14.02 0.63 -19.73
C ALA A 520 14.38 2.10 -19.99
N ARG A 521 14.15 2.58 -21.21
CA ARG A 521 14.39 3.95 -21.63
C ARG A 521 13.08 4.71 -21.73
N PHE A 522 13.07 5.90 -21.15
CA PHE A 522 11.97 6.87 -21.22
C PHE A 522 12.48 8.11 -21.94
N GLU A 523 11.77 8.54 -22.94
CA GLU A 523 12.11 9.71 -23.75
C GLU A 523 11.27 10.91 -23.33
N TYR A 524 11.95 12.00 -22.99
CA TYR A 524 11.32 13.27 -22.69
C TYR A 524 11.85 14.34 -23.63
N ARG A 525 10.97 15.28 -23.97
CA ARG A 525 11.36 16.50 -24.64
C ARG A 525 11.67 17.57 -23.62
N ILE A 526 12.75 18.30 -23.81
CA ILE A 526 13.15 19.44 -22.99
C ILE A 526 13.26 20.65 -23.90
N CYS A 527 12.62 21.78 -23.50
CA CYS A 527 12.64 23.04 -24.26
C CYS A 527 12.99 24.19 -23.35
N GLU A 528 13.75 25.16 -23.89
CA GLU A 528 13.99 26.45 -23.22
C GLU A 528 12.69 27.28 -23.24
N LEU A 529 12.47 28.04 -22.17
CA LEU A 529 11.33 28.94 -22.04
C LEU A 529 11.76 30.40 -22.23
N ARG A 530 10.84 31.19 -22.80
CA ARG A 530 10.98 32.64 -22.97
C ARG A 530 9.89 33.36 -22.17
N ASN A 531 10.22 34.54 -21.64
CA ASN A 531 9.21 35.42 -21.07
C ASN A 531 8.30 35.97 -22.18
N THR A 532 6.99 35.91 -21.97
CA THR A 532 6.00 36.47 -22.90
C THR A 532 5.73 37.96 -22.68
N GLU A 533 5.99 38.46 -21.47
CA GLU A 533 5.92 39.89 -21.16
C GLU A 533 7.32 40.49 -21.33
N PRO A 534 7.48 41.61 -22.04
CA PRO A 534 8.73 42.38 -22.04
C PRO A 534 8.96 42.90 -20.62
N ASN A 535 10.14 42.71 -20.07
CA ASN A 535 10.60 43.25 -18.79
C ASN A 535 10.34 44.74 -18.62
#